data_8e73be0cd959f0c9fb256569ee29c77a
#
_entry.id   8e73be0cd959f0c9fb256569ee29c77a
#
_cell.length_a   1.000
_cell.length_b   1.000
_cell.length_c   1.000
_cell.angle_alpha   90.00
_cell.angle_beta   90.00
_cell.angle_gamma   90.00
#
_symmetry.space_group_name_H-M   'P 1'
#
loop_
_entity.id
_entity.type
_entity.pdbx_description
1 polymer ?
#
loop_
_entity_poly.entity_id
_entity_poly.type
_entity_poly.pdbx_seq_one_letter_code
_entity_poly.pdbx_strand_id
1 'polypeptide(L)'
;MNRSKSRKLFVALATIFILLFVIGETVPAGASTAVGTVQKMSGPASIVRQGQTISASIGQEIFENDILQTGRDGSMGVVFSDDTLLSLGPESVLVVDQYVFSPRQGKFSIVLRMLRGTAAYLSGLISKLAPESAHFETPSASIGIRGTHFVVKVEEK
;
A
#
# COMPACT_ATOMS: atom_id res chain seq x y z
N MET A 1 15.80 -10.52 -66.72
CA MET A 1 15.25 -9.23 -66.32
C MET A 1 14.18 -9.43 -65.24
N ASN A 2 14.58 -9.64 -63.97
CA ASN A 2 13.64 -9.64 -62.80
C ASN A 2 14.34 -9.72 -61.44
N ARG A 3 15.68 -9.59 -61.35
CA ARG A 3 16.42 -9.65 -60.08
C ARG A 3 16.29 -8.38 -59.21
N SER A 4 15.90 -7.25 -59.82
CA SER A 4 15.76 -5.97 -59.11
C SER A 4 14.45 -5.85 -58.32
N LYS A 5 13.34 -6.43 -58.82
CA LYS A 5 12.03 -6.36 -58.15
C LYS A 5 11.96 -7.27 -56.92
N SER A 6 12.63 -8.43 -56.97
CA SER A 6 12.67 -9.39 -55.87
C SER A 6 13.47 -8.87 -54.68
N ARG A 7 14.58 -8.16 -54.93
CA ARG A 7 15.39 -7.57 -53.84
C ARG A 7 14.66 -6.43 -53.10
N LYS A 8 13.88 -5.61 -53.84
CA LYS A 8 13.06 -4.54 -53.23
C LYS A 8 11.89 -5.11 -52.43
N LEU A 9 11.31 -6.22 -52.85
CA LEU A 9 10.25 -6.89 -52.13
C LEU A 9 10.75 -7.56 -50.84
N PHE A 10 11.97 -8.16 -50.87
CA PHE A 10 12.59 -8.76 -49.69
C PHE A 10 12.99 -7.71 -48.66
N VAL A 11 13.50 -6.55 -49.11
CA VAL A 11 13.85 -5.43 -48.18
C VAL A 11 12.60 -4.82 -47.57
N ALA A 12 11.51 -4.67 -48.32
CA ALA A 12 10.24 -4.16 -47.81
C ALA A 12 9.58 -5.12 -46.79
N LEU A 13 9.65 -6.43 -47.02
CA LEU A 13 9.16 -7.45 -46.09
C LEU A 13 10.01 -7.52 -44.79
N ALA A 14 11.33 -7.37 -44.90
CA ALA A 14 12.23 -7.34 -43.76
C ALA A 14 12.02 -6.08 -42.87
N THR A 15 11.75 -4.92 -43.47
CA THR A 15 11.45 -3.70 -42.71
C THR A 15 10.08 -3.74 -42.03
N ILE A 16 9.08 -4.37 -42.63
CA ILE A 16 7.77 -4.58 -42.00
C ILE A 16 7.89 -5.57 -40.83
N PHE A 17 8.72 -6.60 -40.93
CA PHE A 17 8.93 -7.58 -39.87
C PHE A 17 9.70 -6.98 -38.66
N ILE A 18 10.61 -6.04 -38.91
CA ILE A 18 11.34 -5.33 -37.82
C ILE A 18 10.43 -4.30 -37.14
N LEU A 19 9.49 -3.69 -37.87
CA LEU A 19 8.54 -2.71 -37.27
C LEU A 19 7.46 -3.38 -36.40
N LEU A 20 7.16 -4.66 -36.63
CA LEU A 20 6.20 -5.43 -35.84
C LEU A 20 6.77 -5.99 -34.53
N PHE A 21 8.10 -5.94 -34.31
CA PHE A 21 8.77 -6.47 -33.10
C PHE A 21 8.99 -5.44 -32.02
N VAL A 22 8.55 -4.19 -32.21
CA VAL A 22 8.60 -3.10 -31.21
C VAL A 22 7.22 -2.86 -30.56
N ILE A 23 6.34 -3.86 -30.58
CA ILE A 23 5.23 -3.88 -29.62
C ILE A 23 5.85 -4.35 -28.30
N GLY A 24 6.43 -3.38 -27.59
CA GLY A 24 6.95 -3.62 -26.25
C GLY A 24 5.87 -4.33 -25.44
N GLU A 25 6.20 -5.51 -24.91
CA GLU A 25 5.40 -6.15 -23.90
C GLU A 25 5.26 -5.16 -22.76
N THR A 26 4.10 -4.52 -22.66
CA THR A 26 3.71 -3.84 -21.43
C THR A 26 3.54 -4.96 -20.40
N VAL A 27 4.61 -5.25 -19.65
CA VAL A 27 4.53 -6.09 -18.46
C VAL A 27 3.45 -5.45 -17.59
N PRO A 28 2.33 -6.13 -17.32
CA PRO A 28 1.35 -5.58 -16.39
C PRO A 28 2.09 -5.37 -15.08
N ALA A 29 2.25 -4.12 -14.66
CA ALA A 29 2.68 -3.78 -13.31
C ALA A 29 1.75 -4.59 -12.40
N GLY A 30 2.32 -5.52 -11.62
CA GLY A 30 1.55 -6.41 -10.78
C GLY A 30 0.53 -5.57 -10.01
N ALA A 31 -0.75 -5.85 -10.20
CA ALA A 31 -1.82 -5.12 -9.54
C ALA A 31 -1.62 -5.30 -8.02
N SER A 32 -1.14 -4.25 -7.35
CA SER A 32 -1.03 -4.25 -5.90
C SER A 32 -2.45 -4.38 -5.34
N THR A 33 -2.66 -5.37 -4.49
CA THR A 33 -3.97 -5.61 -3.86
C THR A 33 -4.16 -4.58 -2.75
N ALA A 34 -5.32 -3.93 -2.72
CA ALA A 34 -5.69 -3.04 -1.63
C ALA A 34 -5.73 -3.82 -0.30
N VAL A 35 -5.09 -3.28 0.71
CA VAL A 35 -4.99 -3.91 2.04
C VAL A 35 -5.99 -3.33 3.04
N GLY A 36 -6.59 -2.19 2.72
CA GLY A 36 -7.57 -1.51 3.56
C GLY A 36 -8.23 -0.34 2.83
N THR A 37 -9.11 0.35 3.54
CA THR A 37 -9.89 1.47 3.01
C THR A 37 -10.06 2.55 4.07
N VAL A 38 -10.01 3.82 3.67
CA VAL A 38 -10.34 4.96 4.53
C VAL A 38 -11.85 4.98 4.77
N GLN A 39 -12.28 4.77 6.00
CA GLN A 39 -13.69 4.73 6.37
C GLN A 39 -14.20 6.03 6.98
N LYS A 40 -13.32 6.77 7.64
CA LYS A 40 -13.66 8.03 8.30
C LYS A 40 -12.52 9.02 8.15
N MET A 41 -12.86 10.28 8.02
CA MET A 41 -11.89 11.35 7.91
C MET A 41 -12.47 12.66 8.42
N SER A 42 -11.64 13.48 9.04
CA SER A 42 -11.95 14.86 9.39
C SER A 42 -10.70 15.71 9.21
N GLY A 43 -10.85 16.93 8.71
CA GLY A 43 -9.74 17.81 8.42
C GLY A 43 -8.79 17.32 7.34
N PRO A 44 -7.60 17.94 7.20
CA PRO A 44 -6.64 17.59 6.16
C PRO A 44 -5.95 16.25 6.46
N ALA A 45 -5.96 15.38 5.46
CA ALA A 45 -5.24 14.11 5.48
C ALA A 45 -4.75 13.75 4.08
N SER A 46 -3.66 12.99 3.99
CA SER A 46 -3.05 12.57 2.75
C SER A 46 -2.43 11.18 2.85
N ILE A 47 -2.22 10.58 1.68
CA ILE A 47 -1.52 9.31 1.51
C ILE A 47 -0.33 9.57 0.60
N VAL A 48 0.87 9.20 1.04
CA VAL A 48 2.06 9.22 0.17
C VAL A 48 2.27 7.81 -0.36
N ARG A 49 2.17 7.68 -1.67
CA ARG A 49 2.33 6.43 -2.42
C ARG A 49 3.38 6.61 -3.50
N GLN A 50 4.44 5.79 -3.48
CA GLN A 50 5.54 5.87 -4.46
C GLN A 50 6.10 7.29 -4.63
N GLY A 51 6.23 8.03 -3.52
CA GLY A 51 6.74 9.41 -3.51
C GLY A 51 5.73 10.49 -3.95
N GLN A 52 4.51 10.12 -4.32
CA GLN A 52 3.45 11.07 -4.68
C GLN A 52 2.49 11.26 -3.50
N THR A 53 2.16 12.51 -3.20
CA THR A 53 1.18 12.85 -2.18
C THR A 53 -0.21 12.97 -2.80
N ILE A 54 -1.14 12.17 -2.30
CA ILE A 54 -2.53 12.11 -2.73
C ILE A 54 -3.40 12.61 -1.57
N SER A 55 -4.31 13.55 -1.81
CA SER A 55 -5.31 13.93 -0.79
C SER A 55 -6.17 12.72 -0.46
N ALA A 56 -6.29 12.41 0.83
CA ALA A 56 -7.11 11.30 1.28
C ALA A 56 -8.62 11.64 1.11
N SER A 57 -9.40 10.61 0.87
CA SER A 57 -10.87 10.69 0.82
C SER A 57 -11.49 9.42 1.40
N ILE A 58 -12.74 9.52 1.87
CA ILE A 58 -13.49 8.35 2.32
C ILE A 58 -13.69 7.40 1.14
N GLY A 59 -13.48 6.10 1.35
CA GLY A 59 -13.48 5.07 0.31
C GLY A 59 -12.14 4.89 -0.41
N GLN A 60 -11.13 5.74 -0.11
CA GLN A 60 -9.79 5.61 -0.70
C GLN A 60 -9.14 4.29 -0.27
N GLU A 61 -8.68 3.53 -1.26
CA GLU A 61 -7.92 2.29 -1.02
C GLU A 61 -6.52 2.58 -0.47
N ILE A 62 -6.11 1.76 0.49
CA ILE A 62 -4.78 1.75 1.10
C ILE A 62 -4.02 0.53 0.59
N PHE A 63 -2.73 0.69 0.31
CA PHE A 63 -1.84 -0.36 -0.14
C PHE A 63 -0.64 -0.51 0.80
N GLU A 64 0.03 -1.64 0.69
CA GLU A 64 1.34 -1.84 1.34
C GLU A 64 2.34 -0.77 0.88
N ASN A 65 3.16 -0.29 1.79
CA ASN A 65 4.10 0.82 1.64
C ASN A 65 3.46 2.22 1.52
N ASP A 66 2.15 2.37 1.67
CA ASP A 66 1.55 3.69 1.80
C ASP A 66 1.95 4.35 3.13
N ILE A 67 2.17 5.67 3.08
CA ILE A 67 2.37 6.50 4.26
C ILE A 67 1.11 7.33 4.47
N LEU A 68 0.44 7.11 5.60
CA LEU A 68 -0.76 7.82 6.00
C LEU A 68 -0.37 9.04 6.81
N GLN A 69 -0.86 10.21 6.45
CA GLN A 69 -0.54 11.46 7.11
C GLN A 69 -1.80 12.25 7.44
N THR A 70 -1.83 12.84 8.63
CA THR A 70 -2.89 13.78 9.04
C THR A 70 -2.28 15.14 9.36
N GLY A 71 -3.00 16.20 9.04
CA GLY A 71 -2.59 17.56 9.41
C GLY A 71 -2.94 17.91 10.86
N ARG A 72 -2.71 19.17 11.24
CA ARG A 72 -2.88 19.68 12.60
C ARG A 72 -4.28 19.42 13.19
N ASP A 73 -5.32 19.60 12.38
CA ASP A 73 -6.72 19.37 12.75
C ASP A 73 -7.29 18.14 12.03
N GLY A 74 -6.40 17.28 11.52
CA GLY A 74 -6.75 16.11 10.74
C GLY A 74 -6.93 14.85 11.58
N SER A 75 -7.80 13.96 11.11
CA SER A 75 -7.91 12.60 11.61
C SER A 75 -8.28 11.65 10.47
N MET A 76 -7.87 10.40 10.57
CA MET A 76 -8.15 9.38 9.56
C MET A 76 -8.44 8.04 10.24
N GLY A 77 -9.55 7.40 9.89
CA GLY A 77 -9.89 6.05 10.28
C GLY A 77 -9.78 5.10 9.09
N VAL A 78 -9.05 4.02 9.24
CA VAL A 78 -8.82 2.98 8.22
C VAL A 78 -9.31 1.64 8.75
N VAL A 79 -9.96 0.88 7.87
CA VAL A 79 -10.30 -0.52 8.09
C VAL A 79 -9.48 -1.36 7.15
N PHE A 80 -8.71 -2.30 7.68
CA PHE A 80 -7.94 -3.26 6.90
C PHE A 80 -8.80 -4.48 6.52
N SER A 81 -8.34 -5.25 5.55
CA SER A 81 -9.09 -6.42 5.02
C SER A 81 -9.27 -7.57 6.03
N ASP A 82 -8.53 -7.55 7.14
CA ASP A 82 -8.67 -8.49 8.27
C ASP A 82 -9.54 -7.96 9.41
N ASP A 83 -10.30 -6.88 9.18
CA ASP A 83 -11.10 -6.15 10.17
C ASP A 83 -10.27 -5.44 11.26
N THR A 84 -8.98 -5.24 11.07
CA THR A 84 -8.19 -4.34 11.93
C THR A 84 -8.66 -2.91 11.73
N LEU A 85 -8.92 -2.19 12.83
CA LEU A 85 -9.26 -0.78 12.81
C LEU A 85 -8.07 0.06 13.29
N LEU A 86 -7.72 1.05 12.48
CA LEU A 86 -6.70 2.04 12.79
C LEU A 86 -7.32 3.43 12.77
N SER A 87 -7.10 4.22 13.82
CA SER A 87 -7.49 5.62 13.87
C SER A 87 -6.29 6.48 14.15
N LEU A 88 -5.99 7.41 13.25
CA LEU A 88 -4.93 8.40 13.38
C LEU A 88 -5.51 9.71 13.90
N GLY A 89 -4.89 10.27 14.94
CA GLY A 89 -5.17 11.60 15.45
C GLY A 89 -4.43 12.69 14.67
N PRO A 90 -4.43 13.94 15.15
CA PRO A 90 -3.74 15.06 14.50
C PRO A 90 -2.22 14.85 14.40
N GLU A 91 -1.64 15.46 13.36
CA GLU A 91 -0.18 15.50 13.11
C GLU A 91 0.49 14.11 13.13
N SER A 92 -0.26 13.09 12.72
CA SER A 92 0.19 11.70 12.72
C SER A 92 0.81 11.31 11.38
N VAL A 93 1.86 10.48 11.45
CA VAL A 93 2.50 9.84 10.29
C VAL A 93 2.69 8.37 10.59
N LEU A 94 2.09 7.51 9.79
CA LEU A 94 2.13 6.06 9.92
C LEU A 94 2.42 5.42 8.56
N VAL A 95 3.29 4.43 8.55
CA VAL A 95 3.64 3.62 7.38
C VAL A 95 2.96 2.25 7.48
N VAL A 96 2.34 1.80 6.42
CA VAL A 96 1.86 0.42 6.25
C VAL A 96 3.01 -0.41 5.68
N ASP A 97 3.90 -0.91 6.55
CA ASP A 97 5.15 -1.54 6.11
C ASP A 97 4.94 -2.91 5.45
N GLN A 98 4.09 -3.72 6.06
CA GLN A 98 3.80 -5.05 5.55
C GLN A 98 2.36 -5.43 5.86
N TYR A 99 1.71 -6.04 4.87
CA TYR A 99 0.37 -6.57 5.05
C TYR A 99 0.13 -7.82 4.19
N VAL A 100 -0.16 -8.94 4.83
CA VAL A 100 -0.54 -10.20 4.18
C VAL A 100 -1.75 -10.77 4.91
N PHE A 101 -2.86 -10.91 4.21
CA PHE A 101 -4.05 -11.59 4.71
C PHE A 101 -4.55 -12.60 3.69
N SER A 102 -4.07 -13.83 3.80
CA SER A 102 -4.41 -14.95 2.91
C SER A 102 -4.82 -16.18 3.71
N PRO A 103 -6.04 -16.22 4.26
CA PRO A 103 -6.51 -17.31 5.12
C PRO A 103 -6.45 -18.68 4.46
N ARG A 104 -6.75 -18.74 3.15
CA ARG A 104 -6.69 -20.01 2.39
C ARG A 104 -5.28 -20.59 2.28
N GLN A 105 -4.26 -19.77 2.39
CA GLN A 105 -2.85 -20.17 2.33
C GLN A 105 -2.19 -20.21 3.71
N GLY A 106 -2.93 -19.86 4.78
CA GLY A 106 -2.38 -19.74 6.13
C GLY A 106 -1.29 -18.68 6.26
N LYS A 107 -1.32 -17.62 5.43
CA LYS A 107 -0.32 -16.54 5.43
C LYS A 107 -0.93 -15.27 6.01
N PHE A 108 -0.28 -14.78 7.05
CA PHE A 108 -0.72 -13.61 7.81
C PHE A 108 0.49 -12.75 8.17
N SER A 109 0.38 -11.44 7.99
CA SER A 109 1.31 -10.45 8.50
C SER A 109 0.66 -9.09 8.54
N ILE A 110 0.89 -8.32 9.60
CA ILE A 110 0.59 -6.90 9.65
C ILE A 110 1.69 -6.21 10.45
N VAL A 111 2.39 -5.29 9.79
CA VAL A 111 3.41 -4.42 10.41
C VAL A 111 3.06 -2.98 10.09
N LEU A 112 2.69 -2.24 11.13
CA LEU A 112 2.41 -0.81 11.05
C LEU A 112 3.48 -0.06 11.82
N ARG A 113 4.07 0.96 11.20
CA ARG A 113 5.11 1.79 11.82
C ARG A 113 4.65 3.22 12.00
N MET A 114 4.47 3.62 13.25
CA MET A 114 4.14 4.98 13.64
C MET A 114 5.42 5.79 13.76
N LEU A 115 5.52 6.88 13.01
CA LEU A 115 6.69 7.76 13.06
C LEU A 115 6.47 8.91 14.04
N ARG A 116 5.24 9.46 14.10
CA ARG A 116 4.84 10.52 15.03
C ARG A 116 3.33 10.61 15.18
N GLY A 117 2.86 11.31 16.19
CA GLY A 117 1.45 11.61 16.45
C GLY A 117 0.77 10.57 17.32
N THR A 118 -0.51 10.34 17.14
CA THR A 118 -1.32 9.43 17.94
C THR A 118 -2.08 8.45 17.07
N ALA A 119 -2.03 7.18 17.44
CA ALA A 119 -2.80 6.12 16.79
C ALA A 119 -3.57 5.30 17.82
N ALA A 120 -4.85 5.02 17.54
CA ALA A 120 -5.63 4.00 18.22
C ALA A 120 -5.74 2.78 17.29
N TYR A 121 -5.45 1.62 17.84
CA TYR A 121 -5.43 0.34 17.13
C TYR A 121 -6.38 -0.64 17.80
N LEU A 122 -7.28 -1.24 17.03
CA LEU A 122 -8.13 -2.35 17.45
C LEU A 122 -7.84 -3.55 16.54
N SER A 123 -7.36 -4.63 17.14
CA SER A 123 -6.90 -5.80 16.41
C SER A 123 -8.01 -6.55 15.69
N GLY A 124 -7.73 -6.92 14.45
CA GLY A 124 -8.58 -7.75 13.60
C GLY A 124 -8.26 -9.25 13.68
N LEU A 125 -8.43 -9.93 12.55
CA LEU A 125 -8.29 -11.39 12.46
C LEU A 125 -6.82 -11.84 12.49
N ILE A 126 -5.88 -11.09 11.90
CA ILE A 126 -4.45 -11.48 11.87
C ILE A 126 -3.92 -11.70 13.28
N SER A 127 -4.14 -10.75 14.19
CA SER A 127 -3.65 -10.86 15.57
C SER A 127 -4.35 -11.93 16.40
N LYS A 128 -5.47 -12.47 15.93
CA LYS A 128 -6.16 -13.62 16.55
C LYS A 128 -5.67 -14.95 15.99
N LEU A 129 -5.40 -15.01 14.69
CA LEU A 129 -5.02 -16.24 13.98
C LEU A 129 -3.50 -16.49 14.01
N ALA A 130 -2.70 -15.41 13.95
CA ALA A 130 -1.23 -15.44 13.93
C ALA A 130 -0.66 -14.25 14.72
N PRO A 131 -0.79 -14.23 16.07
CA PRO A 131 -0.38 -13.09 16.88
C PRO A 131 1.12 -12.76 16.77
N GLU A 132 1.95 -13.76 16.46
CA GLU A 132 3.39 -13.58 16.20
C GLU A 132 3.69 -12.80 14.92
N SER A 133 2.70 -12.63 14.04
CA SER A 133 2.81 -11.92 12.76
C SER A 133 2.19 -10.52 12.79
N ALA A 134 1.74 -10.05 13.97
CA ALA A 134 1.10 -8.76 14.15
C ALA A 134 1.98 -7.85 15.01
N HIS A 135 2.51 -6.79 14.41
CA HIS A 135 3.43 -5.84 15.07
C HIS A 135 3.02 -4.40 14.84
N PHE A 136 3.18 -3.59 15.87
CA PHE A 136 3.10 -2.14 15.80
C PHE A 136 4.42 -1.54 16.23
N GLU A 137 5.08 -0.83 15.33
CA GLU A 137 6.41 -0.28 15.56
C GLU A 137 6.37 1.23 15.80
N THR A 138 7.27 1.68 16.64
CA THR A 138 7.56 3.09 16.88
C THR A 138 9.08 3.30 16.81
N PRO A 139 9.61 4.54 16.76
CA PRO A 139 11.06 4.78 16.79
C PRO A 139 11.79 4.21 17.99
N SER A 140 11.08 3.94 19.09
CA SER A 140 11.67 3.51 20.36
C SER A 140 11.22 2.13 20.84
N ALA A 141 10.21 1.52 20.18
CA ALA A 141 9.64 0.24 20.64
C ALA A 141 9.00 -0.54 19.49
N SER A 142 9.01 -1.87 19.61
CA SER A 142 8.19 -2.78 18.80
C SER A 142 7.20 -3.48 19.72
N ILE A 143 5.92 -3.42 19.36
CA ILE A 143 4.80 -3.95 20.14
C ILE A 143 4.23 -5.14 19.39
N GLY A 144 4.35 -6.34 19.98
CA GLY A 144 3.63 -7.52 19.49
C GLY A 144 2.15 -7.43 19.89
N ILE A 145 1.25 -7.73 18.94
CA ILE A 145 -0.19 -7.57 19.12
C ILE A 145 -0.88 -8.93 19.29
N ARG A 146 -1.55 -9.13 20.41
CA ARG A 146 -2.33 -10.32 20.65
C ARG A 146 -3.75 -9.96 21.10
N GLY A 147 -4.65 -9.76 20.12
CA GLY A 147 -6.08 -9.56 20.38
C GLY A 147 -6.36 -8.38 21.31
N THR A 148 -5.88 -7.19 21.00
CA THR A 148 -5.93 -6.05 21.90
C THR A 148 -6.43 -4.77 21.25
N HIS A 149 -6.86 -3.83 22.09
CA HIS A 149 -7.10 -2.43 21.78
C HIS A 149 -6.11 -1.58 22.58
N PHE A 150 -5.37 -0.71 21.89
CA PHE A 150 -4.41 0.19 22.53
C PHE A 150 -4.32 1.53 21.80
N VAL A 151 -3.76 2.50 22.49
CA VAL A 151 -3.43 3.81 21.94
C VAL A 151 -1.94 4.04 22.11
N VAL A 152 -1.30 4.52 21.05
CA VAL A 152 0.12 4.89 21.04
C VAL A 152 0.23 6.38 20.76
N LYS A 153 1.09 7.07 21.49
CA LYS A 153 1.52 8.43 21.19
C LYS A 153 3.03 8.45 21.00
N VAL A 154 3.46 8.99 19.86
CA VAL A 154 4.87 9.20 19.52
C VAL A 154 5.10 10.69 19.38
N GLU A 155 5.96 11.25 20.22
CA GLU A 155 6.34 12.66 20.19
C GLU A 155 7.54 12.84 19.26
N GLU A 156 7.53 13.93 18.50
CA GLU A 156 8.69 14.33 17.69
C GLU A 156 9.80 14.82 18.64
N LYS A 157 11.02 14.30 18.48
CA LYS A 157 12.21 14.75 19.23
C LYS A 157 12.82 15.97 18.58
#